data_05cb3a11a196b1536cb5ba77532938cb
#
_entry.id   05cb3a11a196b1536cb5ba77532938cb
#
_cell.length_a   1.000
_cell.length_b   1.000
_cell.length_c   1.000
_cell.angle_alpha   90.00
_cell.angle_beta   90.00
_cell.angle_gamma   90.00
#
_symmetry.space_group_name_H-M   'P 1'
#
loop_
_entity.id
_entity.type
_entity.pdbx_description
1 polymer ?
#
loop_
_entity_poly.entity_id
_entity_poly.type
_entity_poly.pdbx_seq_one_letter_code
_entity_poly.pdbx_strand_id
1 'polypeptide(L)'
;LIQRRQLDKAGYPGLWDVTAAGSALAGETSAQAAARELFEEMGIRHDFTNERPAFTVNFPDGFDDVYLIQTPDIALSDLRLQTQEVLDANWATLPQILQLLKEERFIPYYPQLVQLWFAMKGRFGSTTHE
;
A
#
# COMPACT_ATOMS: atom_id res chain seq x y z
N LEU A 1 6.20 3.95 -2.79
CA LEU A 1 6.61 2.65 -3.33
C LEU A 1 5.36 1.87 -3.76
N ILE A 2 5.34 1.40 -5.01
CA ILE A 2 4.24 0.61 -5.56
C ILE A 2 4.76 -0.77 -5.97
N GLN A 3 3.87 -1.75 -6.01
CA GLN A 3 4.19 -3.10 -6.48
C GLN A 3 3.35 -3.46 -7.70
N ARG A 4 3.89 -4.29 -8.58
CA ARG A 4 3.14 -4.88 -9.68
C ARG A 4 2.76 -6.31 -9.33
N ARG A 5 1.48 -6.62 -9.44
CA ARG A 5 0.93 -7.94 -9.13
C ARG A 5 1.37 -8.95 -10.19
N GLN A 6 1.59 -10.19 -9.78
CA GLN A 6 1.92 -11.26 -10.72
C GLN A 6 0.81 -11.47 -11.76
N LEU A 7 1.22 -11.99 -12.91
CA LEU A 7 0.32 -12.17 -14.06
C LEU A 7 -0.71 -13.28 -13.83
N ASP A 8 -0.46 -14.18 -12.90
CA ASP A 8 -1.34 -15.32 -12.57
C ASP A 8 -2.24 -15.06 -11.37
N LYS A 9 -2.28 -13.82 -10.84
CA LYS A 9 -3.18 -13.47 -9.74
C LYS A 9 -4.63 -13.57 -10.19
N ALA A 10 -5.50 -14.14 -9.33
CA ALA A 10 -6.94 -14.24 -9.59
C ALA A 10 -7.60 -12.87 -9.72
N GLY A 11 -7.19 -11.90 -8.89
CA GLY A 11 -7.70 -10.53 -8.94
C GLY A 11 -6.67 -9.56 -9.52
N TYR A 12 -7.07 -8.78 -10.51
CA TYR A 12 -6.26 -7.72 -11.10
C TYR A 12 -4.84 -8.17 -11.50
N PRO A 13 -4.70 -9.23 -12.33
CA PRO A 13 -3.38 -9.73 -12.73
C PRO A 13 -2.57 -8.67 -13.48
N GLY A 14 -1.30 -8.56 -13.14
CA GLY A 14 -0.37 -7.66 -13.81
C GLY A 14 -0.57 -6.18 -13.58
N LEU A 15 -1.53 -5.76 -12.76
CA LEU A 15 -1.72 -4.35 -12.43
C LEU A 15 -0.78 -3.91 -11.32
N TRP A 16 -0.50 -2.61 -11.29
CA TRP A 16 0.18 -1.98 -10.17
C TRP A 16 -0.77 -1.78 -8.99
N ASP A 17 -0.23 -1.78 -7.80
CA ASP A 17 -0.96 -1.68 -6.55
C ASP A 17 -0.14 -0.88 -5.52
N VAL A 18 -0.75 -0.62 -4.38
CA VAL A 18 -0.03 -0.05 -3.22
C VAL A 18 1.16 -0.91 -2.82
N THR A 19 2.00 -0.43 -1.92
CA THR A 19 3.25 -1.10 -1.54
C THR A 19 3.03 -2.54 -1.09
N ALA A 20 2.07 -2.76 -0.21
CA ALA A 20 1.71 -4.08 0.29
C ALA A 20 0.27 -4.05 0.77
N ALA A 21 -0.44 -5.14 0.58
CA ALA A 21 -1.80 -5.30 1.04
C ALA A 21 -2.07 -6.77 1.34
N GLY A 22 -2.90 -7.03 2.32
CA GLY A 22 -3.30 -8.39 2.67
C GLY A 22 -4.34 -8.38 3.78
N SER A 23 -4.88 -9.55 4.07
CA SER A 23 -5.88 -9.71 5.11
C SER A 23 -5.24 -10.07 6.44
N ALA A 24 -5.76 -9.51 7.52
CA ALA A 24 -5.36 -9.92 8.86
C ALA A 24 -5.76 -11.38 9.11
N LEU A 25 -4.86 -12.14 9.69
CA LEU A 25 -5.14 -13.49 10.15
C LEU A 25 -5.85 -13.44 11.51
N ALA A 26 -6.52 -14.53 11.88
CA ALA A 26 -7.19 -14.62 13.18
C ALA A 26 -6.18 -14.33 14.31
N GLY A 27 -6.54 -13.41 15.20
CA GLY A 27 -5.69 -12.99 16.30
C GLY A 27 -4.66 -11.91 15.97
N GLU A 28 -4.51 -11.52 14.69
CA GLU A 28 -3.66 -10.40 14.30
C GLU A 28 -4.40 -9.07 14.41
N THR A 29 -3.70 -8.04 14.86
CA THR A 29 -4.16 -6.64 14.65
C THR A 29 -3.87 -6.23 13.22
N SER A 30 -4.51 -5.15 12.74
CA SER A 30 -4.21 -4.62 11.40
C SER A 30 -2.76 -4.17 11.27
N ALA A 31 -2.16 -3.63 12.35
CA ALA A 31 -0.75 -3.25 12.37
C ALA A 31 0.18 -4.47 12.23
N GLN A 32 -0.13 -5.56 12.92
CA GLN A 32 0.63 -6.81 12.79
C GLN A 32 0.50 -7.38 11.38
N ALA A 33 -0.69 -7.37 10.81
CA ALA A 33 -0.92 -7.82 9.44
C ALA A 33 -0.15 -6.96 8.43
N ALA A 34 -0.17 -5.64 8.58
CA ALA A 34 0.57 -4.72 7.72
C ALA A 34 2.08 -4.99 7.79
N ALA A 35 2.62 -5.16 9.00
CA ALA A 35 4.05 -5.48 9.19
C ALA A 35 4.42 -6.79 8.51
N ARG A 36 3.61 -7.82 8.69
CA ARG A 36 3.84 -9.15 8.10
C ARG A 36 3.79 -9.10 6.58
N GLU A 37 2.75 -8.51 6.01
CA GLU A 37 2.57 -8.43 4.56
C GLU A 37 3.69 -7.60 3.90
N LEU A 38 4.07 -6.49 4.51
CA LEU A 38 5.16 -5.65 4.00
C LEU A 38 6.47 -6.44 3.93
N PHE A 39 6.76 -7.22 4.97
CA PHE A 39 7.96 -8.06 5.00
C PHE A 39 7.87 -9.23 4.01
N GLU A 40 6.75 -9.94 3.99
CA GLU A 40 6.57 -11.08 3.09
C GLU A 40 6.64 -10.68 1.62
N GLU A 41 5.95 -9.60 1.24
CA GLU A 41 5.83 -9.20 -0.16
C GLU A 41 7.05 -8.44 -0.67
N MET A 42 7.64 -7.58 0.16
CA MET A 42 8.68 -6.62 -0.27
C MET A 42 10.02 -6.80 0.42
N GLY A 43 10.09 -7.58 1.48
CA GLY A 43 11.30 -7.73 2.28
C GLY A 43 11.63 -6.50 3.12
N ILE A 44 10.66 -5.63 3.36
CA ILE A 44 10.85 -4.42 4.16
C ILE A 44 10.44 -4.69 5.60
N ARG A 45 11.33 -4.41 6.53
CA ARG A 45 11.04 -4.43 7.97
C ARG A 45 10.74 -3.01 8.43
N HIS A 46 9.58 -2.83 9.06
CA HIS A 46 9.18 -1.57 9.68
C HIS A 46 8.52 -1.88 11.02
N ASP A 47 8.86 -1.10 12.03
CA ASP A 47 8.24 -1.22 13.35
C ASP A 47 6.91 -0.47 13.37
N PHE A 48 5.80 -1.21 13.45
CA PHE A 48 4.45 -0.65 13.48
C PHE A 48 3.93 -0.39 14.90
N THR A 49 4.76 -0.53 15.92
CA THR A 49 4.32 -0.42 17.34
C THR A 49 3.60 0.91 17.60
N ASN A 50 4.11 2.01 17.06
CA ASN A 50 3.56 3.34 17.25
C ASN A 50 2.79 3.86 16.03
N GLU A 51 2.55 3.00 15.05
CA GLU A 51 1.80 3.39 13.85
C GLU A 51 0.30 3.28 14.10
N ARG A 52 -0.44 4.22 13.53
CA ARG A 52 -1.91 4.19 13.50
C ARG A 52 -2.37 4.25 12.07
N PRO A 53 -3.51 3.64 11.71
CA PRO A 53 -4.07 3.84 10.39
C PRO A 53 -4.33 5.33 10.15
N ALA A 54 -3.95 5.82 8.98
CA ALA A 54 -4.33 7.17 8.55
C ALA A 54 -5.83 7.22 8.24
N PHE A 55 -6.36 6.13 7.70
CA PHE A 55 -7.76 5.98 7.32
C PHE A 55 -8.24 4.56 7.55
N THR A 56 -9.55 4.42 7.73
CA THR A 56 -10.26 3.15 7.60
C THR A 56 -11.30 3.32 6.51
N VAL A 57 -11.26 2.47 5.50
CA VAL A 57 -12.17 2.51 4.37
C VAL A 57 -13.07 1.28 4.44
N ASN A 58 -14.37 1.50 4.52
CA ASN A 58 -15.35 0.42 4.60
C ASN A 58 -15.79 -0.03 3.20
N PHE A 59 -15.96 -1.33 3.05
CA PHE A 59 -16.61 -1.94 1.89
C PHE A 59 -17.67 -2.95 2.39
N PRO A 60 -18.54 -3.50 1.52
CA PRO A 60 -19.71 -4.25 2.00
C PRO A 60 -19.41 -5.35 3.01
N ASP A 61 -18.31 -6.08 2.86
CA ASP A 61 -17.98 -7.25 3.68
C ASP A 61 -16.82 -7.01 4.65
N GLY A 62 -16.36 -5.77 4.82
CA GLY A 62 -15.25 -5.51 5.72
C GLY A 62 -14.72 -4.08 5.62
N PHE A 63 -13.45 -3.92 5.97
CA PHE A 63 -12.79 -2.62 5.93
C PHE A 63 -11.29 -2.79 5.69
N ASP A 64 -10.69 -1.73 5.15
CA ASP A 64 -9.24 -1.61 5.00
C ASP A 64 -8.71 -0.54 5.95
N ASP A 65 -7.74 -0.91 6.78
CA ASP A 65 -6.92 0.06 7.50
C ASP A 65 -5.75 0.45 6.61
N VAL A 66 -5.61 1.75 6.35
CA VAL A 66 -4.58 2.28 5.47
C VAL A 66 -3.49 2.94 6.30
N TYR A 67 -2.28 2.41 6.22
CA TYR A 67 -1.11 2.94 6.88
C TYR A 67 -0.25 3.70 5.87
N LEU A 68 0.05 4.97 6.18
CA LEU A 68 0.95 5.80 5.39
C LEU A 68 2.29 5.85 6.12
N ILE A 69 3.23 5.01 5.69
CA ILE A 69 4.50 4.82 6.38
C ILE A 69 5.58 5.68 5.72
N GLN A 70 6.29 6.44 6.54
CA GLN A 70 7.48 7.15 6.12
C GLN A 70 8.71 6.37 6.56
N THR A 71 9.58 6.07 5.62
CA THR A 71 10.81 5.33 5.88
C THR A 71 12.02 6.15 5.41
N PRO A 72 13.22 5.86 5.92
CA PRO A 72 14.43 6.31 5.24
C PRO A 72 14.41 5.82 3.79
N ASP A 73 15.21 6.45 2.93
CA ASP A 73 15.31 6.06 1.53
C ASP A 73 15.61 4.57 1.41
N ILE A 74 14.77 3.88 0.63
CA ILE A 74 14.92 2.46 0.35
C ILE A 74 15.29 2.33 -1.12
N ALA A 75 16.46 1.74 -1.39
CA ALA A 75 16.86 1.43 -2.75
C ALA A 75 16.08 0.23 -3.27
N LEU A 76 15.69 0.25 -4.54
CA LEU A 76 14.99 -0.89 -5.15
C LEU A 76 15.81 -2.18 -5.06
N SER A 77 17.15 -2.07 -5.10
CA SER A 77 18.07 -3.20 -4.95
C SER A 77 18.03 -3.85 -3.56
N ASP A 78 17.50 -3.15 -2.54
CA ASP A 78 17.37 -3.69 -1.18
C ASP A 78 16.10 -4.52 -0.99
N LEU A 79 15.19 -4.49 -1.96
CA LEU A 79 13.91 -5.20 -1.88
C LEU A 79 14.09 -6.69 -2.12
N ARG A 80 13.26 -7.49 -1.45
CA ARG A 80 13.11 -8.91 -1.69
C ARG A 80 11.67 -9.21 -2.04
N LEU A 81 11.39 -9.26 -3.33
CA LEU A 81 10.03 -9.46 -3.83
C LEU A 81 9.62 -10.92 -3.67
N GLN A 82 8.43 -11.15 -3.12
CA GLN A 82 7.81 -12.47 -3.06
C GLN A 82 7.35 -12.85 -4.47
N THR A 83 8.08 -13.67 -5.15
CA THR A 83 7.90 -13.94 -6.59
C THR A 83 6.55 -14.56 -6.95
N GLN A 84 5.88 -15.25 -6.02
CA GLN A 84 4.54 -15.77 -6.26
C GLN A 84 3.46 -14.67 -6.29
N GLU A 85 3.70 -13.54 -5.63
CA GLU A 85 2.73 -12.47 -5.46
C GLU A 85 3.10 -11.20 -6.22
N VAL A 86 4.39 -10.88 -6.30
CA VAL A 86 4.91 -9.59 -6.77
C VAL A 86 5.81 -9.81 -7.97
N LEU A 87 5.46 -9.17 -9.09
CA LEU A 87 6.24 -9.20 -10.32
C LEU A 87 7.35 -8.15 -10.32
N ASP A 88 7.05 -6.95 -9.83
CA ASP A 88 7.96 -5.81 -9.89
C ASP A 88 7.61 -4.80 -8.80
N ALA A 89 8.52 -3.86 -8.54
CA ALA A 89 8.31 -2.75 -7.64
C ALA A 89 9.01 -1.50 -8.17
N ASN A 90 8.48 -0.34 -7.87
CA ASN A 90 9.08 0.93 -8.24
C ASN A 90 8.60 2.06 -7.34
N TRP A 91 9.36 3.14 -7.30
CA TRP A 91 8.91 4.38 -6.71
C TRP A 91 8.06 5.13 -7.73
N ALA A 92 6.99 5.75 -7.27
CA ALA A 92 6.10 6.51 -8.14
C ALA A 92 5.61 7.77 -7.44
N THR A 93 5.49 8.85 -8.21
CA THR A 93 4.87 10.09 -7.78
C THR A 93 3.34 10.01 -7.94
N LEU A 94 2.63 10.94 -7.32
CA LEU A 94 1.18 11.04 -7.50
C LEU A 94 0.78 11.17 -8.99
N PRO A 95 1.38 12.08 -9.79
CA PRO A 95 1.05 12.16 -11.21
C PRO A 95 1.27 10.85 -11.96
N GLN A 96 2.32 10.10 -11.63
CA GLN A 96 2.59 8.81 -12.25
C GLN A 96 1.51 7.78 -11.92
N ILE A 97 1.07 7.72 -10.66
CA ILE A 97 -0.01 6.80 -10.26
C ILE A 97 -1.33 7.19 -10.93
N LEU A 98 -1.65 8.48 -10.98
CA LEU A 98 -2.86 8.95 -11.66
C LEU A 98 -2.84 8.60 -13.15
N GLN A 99 -1.68 8.65 -13.79
CA GLN A 99 -1.54 8.24 -15.18
C GLN A 99 -1.75 6.72 -15.35
N LEU A 100 -1.19 5.92 -14.43
CA LEU A 100 -1.42 4.46 -14.44
C LEU A 100 -2.90 4.12 -14.25
N LEU A 101 -3.61 4.85 -13.37
CA LEU A 101 -5.06 4.69 -13.21
C LEU A 101 -5.80 5.00 -14.50
N LYS A 102 -5.44 6.08 -15.17
CA LYS A 102 -6.06 6.49 -16.43
C LYS A 102 -5.84 5.46 -17.54
N GLU A 103 -4.67 4.83 -17.54
CA GLU A 103 -4.30 3.78 -18.50
C GLU A 103 -4.84 2.40 -18.14
N GLU A 104 -5.58 2.29 -17.03
CA GLU A 104 -6.09 1.01 -16.51
C GLU A 104 -4.96 0.01 -16.16
N ARG A 105 -3.82 0.53 -15.69
CA ARG A 105 -2.64 -0.26 -15.32
C ARG A 105 -2.40 -0.28 -13.80
N PHE A 106 -3.25 0.36 -13.03
CA PHE A 106 -3.25 0.37 -11.56
C PHE A 106 -4.60 -0.16 -11.08
N ILE A 107 -4.63 -0.85 -9.93
CA ILE A 107 -5.92 -1.25 -9.34
C ILE A 107 -6.82 -0.02 -9.29
N PRO A 108 -8.09 -0.15 -9.71
CA PRO A 108 -8.95 1.00 -9.97
C PRO A 108 -9.48 1.66 -8.70
N TYR A 109 -8.58 2.08 -7.81
CA TYR A 109 -8.94 2.96 -6.70
C TYR A 109 -9.52 4.27 -7.24
N TYR A 110 -10.39 4.90 -6.49
CA TYR A 110 -10.83 6.25 -6.82
C TYR A 110 -9.62 7.18 -6.84
N PRO A 111 -9.42 7.98 -7.90
CA PRO A 111 -8.29 8.91 -7.97
C PRO A 111 -8.22 9.86 -6.78
N GLN A 112 -9.41 10.30 -6.28
CA GLN A 112 -9.51 11.19 -5.13
C GLN A 112 -8.98 10.53 -3.85
N LEU A 113 -9.15 9.22 -3.71
CA LEU A 113 -8.61 8.47 -2.57
C LEU A 113 -7.07 8.46 -2.62
N VAL A 114 -6.50 8.19 -3.79
CA VAL A 114 -5.05 8.21 -3.98
C VAL A 114 -4.50 9.62 -3.71
N GLN A 115 -5.16 10.65 -4.20
CA GLN A 115 -4.80 12.04 -3.93
C GLN A 115 -4.81 12.33 -2.43
N LEU A 116 -5.80 11.81 -1.70
CA LEU A 116 -5.89 12.00 -0.26
C LEU A 116 -4.72 11.32 0.47
N TRP A 117 -4.30 10.13 0.05
CA TRP A 117 -3.12 9.48 0.63
C TRP A 117 -1.89 10.38 0.56
N PHE A 118 -1.64 10.96 -0.60
CA PHE A 118 -0.49 11.87 -0.78
C PHE A 118 -0.67 13.16 0.03
N ALA A 119 -1.87 13.72 0.07
CA ALA A 119 -2.15 14.94 0.82
C ALA A 119 -1.96 14.75 2.33
N MET A 120 -2.26 13.57 2.85
CA MET A 120 -2.19 13.27 4.29
C MET A 120 -0.85 12.70 4.74
N LYS A 121 0.09 12.55 3.84
CA LYS A 121 1.43 12.07 4.17
C LYS A 121 2.04 12.92 5.30
N GLY A 122 2.41 12.27 6.40
CA GLY A 122 2.97 12.94 7.57
C GLY A 122 2.00 13.84 8.34
N ARG A 123 0.70 13.69 8.10
CA ARG A 123 -0.34 14.51 8.75
C ARG A 123 -1.36 13.62 9.42
N PHE A 124 -1.93 14.13 10.51
CA PHE A 124 -3.06 13.52 11.19
C PHE A 124 -4.10 14.59 11.50
N GLY A 125 -5.35 14.17 11.65
CA GLY A 125 -6.45 15.07 11.91
C GLY A 125 -7.08 15.61 10.62
N SER A 126 -8.14 16.37 10.78
CA SER A 126 -8.96 16.86 9.67
C SER A 126 -8.75 18.33 9.34
N THR A 127 -7.97 19.04 10.14
CA THR A 127 -7.72 20.47 9.95
C THR A 127 -6.23 20.79 10.06
N THR A 128 -5.86 21.94 9.55
CA THR A 128 -4.46 22.42 9.60
C THR A 128 -4.01 22.84 11.01
N HIS A 129 -4.92 22.85 11.97
CA HIS A 129 -4.67 23.31 13.34
C HIS A 129 -4.71 22.18 14.38
N GLU A 130 -4.81 20.94 13.92
CA GLU A 130 -4.76 19.75 14.79
C GLU A 130 -3.35 19.22 14.99
#